data_ba00359928c582c46499a61f6c069305
#
_entry.id   ba00359928c582c46499a61f6c069305
#
_cell.length_a   1.000
_cell.length_b   1.000
_cell.length_c   1.000
_cell.angle_alpha   90.00
_cell.angle_beta   90.00
_cell.angle_gamma   90.00
#
_symmetry.space_group_name_H-M   'P 1'
#
loop_
_entity.id
_entity.type
_entity.pdbx_description
1 polymer ?
#
loop_
_entity_poly.entity_id
_entity_poly.type
_entity_poly.pdbx_seq_one_letter_code
_entity_poly.pdbx_strand_id
1 'polypeptide(L)'
;MYVSEWTIIPCTVHWLYVIAMRRTKEDAQHTREALLDAAELVFAQRGVSRTSLQEIAKAAGLTRGAVYWHFKDKAELFNAMMARTASPMEEAAQTLVDTPLPPLAELKRTAMDALTRIAHDPRTRRVFGIATQKVEYVDDLMGVRERHLEIHQTCQQCVRTAVERAQALGHVSAHLDPQVIAMSYQAMLNGLINHWMLDPDAFDLVTCGEQSLDLFMGGLKQLPVAPATD
;
A
#
# COMPACT_ATOMS: atom_id res chain seq x y z
N MET A 1 3.94 65.25 20.15
CA MET A 1 5.06 64.57 19.54
C MET A 1 5.21 63.25 20.29
N TYR A 2 4.51 62.19 19.85
CA TYR A 2 4.51 60.86 20.46
C TYR A 2 5.42 59.99 19.60
N VAL A 3 6.56 59.55 20.16
CA VAL A 3 7.45 58.58 19.54
C VAL A 3 7.01 57.20 20.05
N SER A 4 6.52 56.36 19.14
CA SER A 4 6.14 54.99 19.38
C SER A 4 7.41 54.13 19.51
N GLU A 5 7.69 53.59 20.70
CA GLU A 5 8.71 52.58 20.94
C GLU A 5 8.28 51.25 20.27
N TRP A 6 8.97 50.91 19.19
CA TRP A 6 8.95 49.56 18.64
C TRP A 6 9.80 48.64 19.53
N THR A 7 9.12 47.80 20.33
CA THR A 7 9.79 46.77 21.12
C THR A 7 10.35 45.73 20.16
N ILE A 8 11.67 45.77 19.97
CA ILE A 8 12.41 44.73 19.22
C ILE A 8 12.39 43.46 20.03
N ILE A 9 11.60 42.48 19.66
CA ILE A 9 11.63 41.13 20.25
C ILE A 9 13.01 40.55 19.91
N PRO A 10 13.82 40.11 20.89
CA PRO A 10 15.18 39.63 20.64
C PRO A 10 15.12 38.38 19.76
N CYS A 11 15.93 38.32 18.72
CA CYS A 11 16.06 37.20 17.74
C CYS A 11 16.28 35.84 18.42
N THR A 12 16.82 35.82 19.64
CA THR A 12 17.01 34.62 20.46
C THR A 12 15.73 33.93 20.91
N VAL A 13 14.64 34.66 21.16
CA VAL A 13 13.34 34.09 21.56
C VAL A 13 12.67 33.39 20.39
N HIS A 14 12.79 33.94 19.19
CA HIS A 14 12.26 33.34 17.98
C HIS A 14 12.96 32.00 17.65
N TRP A 15 14.29 31.93 17.80
CA TRP A 15 15.07 30.70 17.61
C TRP A 15 14.69 29.60 18.60
N LEU A 16 14.56 29.94 19.87
CA LEU A 16 14.15 28.99 20.92
C LEU A 16 12.71 28.45 20.66
N TYR A 17 11.82 29.30 20.19
CA TYR A 17 10.45 28.92 19.84
C TYR A 17 10.42 27.96 18.64
N VAL A 18 11.19 28.24 17.59
CA VAL A 18 11.33 27.37 16.40
C VAL A 18 11.95 26.03 16.75
N ILE A 19 12.99 26.01 17.62
CA ILE A 19 13.61 24.76 18.08
C ILE A 19 12.64 23.96 18.95
N ALA A 20 11.89 24.59 19.84
CA ALA A 20 10.90 23.92 20.69
C ALA A 20 9.75 23.34 19.84
N MET A 21 9.23 24.09 18.86
CA MET A 21 8.20 23.58 17.93
C MET A 21 8.72 22.41 17.07
N ARG A 22 9.96 22.44 16.63
CA ARG A 22 10.58 21.36 15.86
C ARG A 22 10.72 20.09 16.70
N ARG A 23 11.19 20.23 17.94
CA ARG A 23 11.35 19.12 18.88
C ARG A 23 10.00 18.47 19.23
N THR A 24 8.95 19.27 19.48
CA THR A 24 7.61 18.74 19.75
C THR A 24 7.02 18.00 18.54
N LYS A 25 7.30 18.44 17.32
CA LYS A 25 6.86 17.76 16.10
C LYS A 25 7.60 16.44 15.88
N GLU A 26 8.90 16.41 16.15
CA GLU A 26 9.73 15.20 16.11
C GLU A 26 9.27 14.19 17.18
N ASP A 27 9.01 14.63 18.42
CA ASP A 27 8.49 13.78 19.49
C ASP A 27 7.10 13.21 19.16
N ALA A 28 6.23 14.00 18.53
CA ALA A 28 4.93 13.54 18.07
C ALA A 28 5.05 12.49 16.96
N GLN A 29 5.97 12.68 16.01
CA GLN A 29 6.22 11.69 14.96
C GLN A 29 6.78 10.38 15.53
N HIS A 30 7.72 10.44 16.47
CA HIS A 30 8.23 9.25 17.17
C HIS A 30 7.12 8.49 17.90
N THR A 31 6.23 9.19 18.58
CA THR A 31 5.08 8.59 19.25
C THR A 31 4.16 7.89 18.27
N ARG A 32 3.91 8.53 17.12
CA ARG A 32 3.08 7.95 16.04
C ARG A 32 3.70 6.68 15.47
N GLU A 33 5.01 6.69 15.20
CA GLU A 33 5.71 5.50 14.69
C GLU A 33 5.71 4.35 15.71
N ALA A 34 5.92 4.63 16.99
CA ALA A 34 5.84 3.63 18.05
C ALA A 34 4.46 2.98 18.14
N LEU A 35 3.37 3.75 17.93
CA LEU A 35 2.01 3.21 17.88
C LEU A 35 1.81 2.31 16.66
N LEU A 36 2.33 2.69 15.49
CA LEU A 36 2.24 1.88 14.28
C LEU A 36 3.04 0.57 14.41
N ASP A 37 4.23 0.61 15.01
CA ASP A 37 5.05 -0.58 15.27
C ASP A 37 4.35 -1.54 16.25
N ALA A 38 3.77 -1.01 17.33
CA ALA A 38 3.00 -1.80 18.27
C ALA A 38 1.74 -2.41 17.61
N ALA A 39 1.06 -1.66 16.74
CA ALA A 39 -0.10 -2.14 16.00
C ALA A 39 0.24 -3.33 15.12
N GLU A 40 1.35 -3.28 14.36
CA GLU A 40 1.81 -4.42 13.55
C GLU A 40 1.95 -5.70 14.38
N LEU A 41 2.54 -5.61 15.55
CA LEU A 41 2.78 -6.78 16.41
C LEU A 41 1.48 -7.31 17.02
N VAL A 42 0.64 -6.42 17.55
CA VAL A 42 -0.60 -6.81 18.21
C VAL A 42 -1.62 -7.36 17.21
N PHE A 43 -1.77 -6.72 16.05
CA PHE A 43 -2.66 -7.21 14.99
C PHE A 43 -2.21 -8.57 14.43
N ALA A 44 -0.90 -8.77 14.22
CA ALA A 44 -0.38 -10.06 13.78
C ALA A 44 -0.70 -11.19 14.76
N GLN A 45 -0.67 -10.92 16.07
CA GLN A 45 -0.93 -11.92 17.11
C GLN A 45 -2.41 -12.19 17.31
N ARG A 46 -3.26 -11.15 17.38
CA ARG A 46 -4.65 -11.23 17.86
C ARG A 46 -5.70 -11.03 16.77
N GLY A 47 -5.31 -10.52 15.61
CA GLY A 47 -6.22 -10.03 14.57
C GLY A 47 -6.71 -8.60 14.85
N VAL A 48 -7.20 -7.95 13.80
CA VAL A 48 -7.59 -6.53 13.86
C VAL A 48 -8.88 -6.32 14.63
N SER A 49 -9.90 -7.14 14.37
CA SER A 49 -11.23 -6.98 14.98
C SER A 49 -11.18 -7.12 16.51
N ARG A 50 -10.36 -8.05 17.02
CA ARG A 50 -10.24 -8.36 18.47
C ARG A 50 -9.24 -7.47 19.21
N THR A 51 -8.67 -6.47 18.58
CA THR A 51 -7.70 -5.55 19.17
C THR A 51 -8.32 -4.17 19.36
N SER A 52 -8.08 -3.55 20.52
CA SER A 52 -8.47 -2.17 20.82
C SER A 52 -7.29 -1.21 20.70
N LEU A 53 -7.57 0.08 20.43
CA LEU A 53 -6.55 1.14 20.45
C LEU A 53 -5.83 1.23 21.80
N GLN A 54 -6.52 0.90 22.90
CA GLN A 54 -5.95 0.94 24.25
C GLN A 54 -4.90 -0.17 24.45
N GLU A 55 -5.11 -1.37 23.89
CA GLU A 55 -4.13 -2.46 23.93
C GLU A 55 -2.88 -2.10 23.11
N ILE A 56 -3.06 -1.44 21.97
CA ILE A 56 -1.94 -0.95 21.14
C ILE A 56 -1.15 0.12 21.90
N ALA A 57 -1.81 1.11 22.52
CA ALA A 57 -1.14 2.13 23.33
C ALA A 57 -0.33 1.49 24.47
N LYS A 58 -0.92 0.52 25.19
CA LYS A 58 -0.24 -0.24 26.24
C LYS A 58 0.98 -1.00 25.70
N ALA A 59 0.87 -1.64 24.56
CA ALA A 59 1.98 -2.36 23.93
C ALA A 59 3.12 -1.42 23.50
N ALA A 60 2.80 -0.18 23.09
CA ALA A 60 3.76 0.87 22.80
C ALA A 60 4.36 1.55 24.04
N GLY A 61 3.93 1.20 25.27
CA GLY A 61 4.33 1.87 26.50
C GLY A 61 3.76 3.30 26.63
N LEU A 62 2.64 3.59 25.96
CA LEU A 62 2.02 4.90 25.86
C LEU A 62 0.68 4.96 26.58
N THR A 63 0.19 6.17 26.85
CA THR A 63 -1.13 6.37 27.46
C THR A 63 -2.26 6.23 26.46
N ARG A 64 -3.48 5.95 26.95
CA ARG A 64 -4.71 5.98 26.12
C ARG A 64 -4.89 7.32 25.43
N GLY A 65 -4.61 8.44 26.10
CA GLY A 65 -4.72 9.78 25.50
C GLY A 65 -3.79 9.97 24.31
N ALA A 66 -2.59 9.41 24.37
CA ALA A 66 -1.60 9.52 23.29
C ALA A 66 -2.09 8.87 21.99
N VAL A 67 -2.72 7.69 22.04
CA VAL A 67 -3.23 7.05 20.81
C VAL A 67 -4.37 7.84 20.18
N TYR A 68 -5.32 8.36 20.97
CA TYR A 68 -6.45 9.15 20.47
C TYR A 68 -6.05 10.54 19.96
N TRP A 69 -4.87 11.03 20.35
CA TRP A 69 -4.32 12.24 19.76
C TRP A 69 -3.82 12.02 18.33
N HIS A 70 -3.33 10.82 18.00
CA HIS A 70 -2.80 10.48 16.69
C HIS A 70 -3.80 9.81 15.74
N PHE A 71 -4.77 9.06 16.28
CA PHE A 71 -5.71 8.25 15.49
C PHE A 71 -7.11 8.33 16.11
N LYS A 72 -8.09 8.76 15.32
CA LYS A 72 -9.48 8.88 15.77
C LYS A 72 -10.11 7.52 16.08
N ASP A 73 -9.72 6.48 15.30
CA ASP A 73 -10.27 5.15 15.41
C ASP A 73 -9.25 4.07 14.95
N LYS A 74 -9.64 2.81 15.09
CA LYS A 74 -8.83 1.65 14.72
C LYS A 74 -8.61 1.54 13.21
N ALA A 75 -9.59 1.96 12.41
CA ALA A 75 -9.49 1.94 10.97
C ALA A 75 -8.43 2.94 10.47
N GLU A 76 -8.39 4.15 11.03
CA GLU A 76 -7.36 5.14 10.68
C GLU A 76 -5.95 4.64 11.05
N LEU A 77 -5.77 4.05 12.23
CA LEU A 77 -4.48 3.48 12.64
C LEU A 77 -4.08 2.33 11.71
N PHE A 78 -5.01 1.42 11.38
CA PHE A 78 -4.74 0.32 10.46
C PHE A 78 -4.35 0.84 9.07
N ASN A 79 -5.11 1.80 8.51
CA ASN A 79 -4.82 2.38 7.20
C ASN A 79 -3.46 3.10 7.18
N ALA A 80 -3.08 3.78 8.25
CA ALA A 80 -1.77 4.40 8.40
C ALA A 80 -0.64 3.36 8.48
N MET A 81 -0.87 2.24 9.17
CA MET A 81 0.07 1.11 9.21
C MET A 81 0.27 0.50 7.82
N MET A 82 -0.82 0.26 7.09
CA MET A 82 -0.77 -0.24 5.71
C MET A 82 -0.05 0.73 4.78
N ALA A 83 -0.40 2.01 4.81
CA ALA A 83 0.19 3.05 3.96
C ALA A 83 1.71 3.12 4.12
N ARG A 84 2.22 3.04 5.35
CA ARG A 84 3.67 3.06 5.63
C ARG A 84 4.45 1.98 4.88
N THR A 85 3.82 0.83 4.62
CA THR A 85 4.43 -0.32 3.94
C THR A 85 4.06 -0.38 2.45
N ALA A 86 2.81 -0.06 2.12
CA ALA A 86 2.27 -0.21 0.76
C ALA A 86 2.48 1.02 -0.13
N SER A 87 2.59 2.24 0.43
CA SER A 87 2.72 3.47 -0.39
C SER A 87 3.86 3.44 -1.42
N PRO A 88 5.07 2.91 -1.12
CA PRO A 88 6.12 2.82 -2.13
C PRO A 88 5.74 1.90 -3.31
N MET A 89 4.90 0.89 -3.07
CA MET A 89 4.40 -0.03 -4.12
C MET A 89 3.26 0.62 -4.91
N GLU A 90 2.38 1.36 -4.24
CA GLU A 90 1.31 2.15 -4.86
C GLU A 90 1.90 3.26 -5.75
N GLU A 91 2.90 3.99 -5.28
CA GLU A 91 3.62 5.01 -6.05
C GLU A 91 4.31 4.40 -7.28
N ALA A 92 4.98 3.25 -7.13
CA ALA A 92 5.58 2.55 -8.25
C ALA A 92 4.54 2.11 -9.30
N ALA A 93 3.34 1.68 -8.87
CA ALA A 93 2.25 1.34 -9.77
C ALA A 93 1.71 2.57 -10.53
N GLN A 94 1.69 3.76 -9.91
CA GLN A 94 1.26 5.00 -10.56
C GLN A 94 2.25 5.46 -11.66
N THR A 95 3.55 5.20 -11.51
CA THR A 95 4.56 5.55 -12.53
C THR A 95 4.45 4.72 -13.82
N LEU A 96 3.65 3.64 -13.84
CA LEU A 96 3.38 2.84 -15.05
C LEU A 96 2.84 3.66 -16.24
N VAL A 97 2.24 4.81 -15.96
CA VAL A 97 1.63 5.67 -17.01
C VAL A 97 2.68 6.45 -17.79
N ASP A 98 3.78 6.87 -17.15
CA ASP A 98 4.77 7.81 -17.70
C ASP A 98 6.15 7.20 -18.01
N THR A 99 6.28 5.88 -17.98
CA THR A 99 7.55 5.19 -18.22
C THR A 99 7.89 5.08 -19.70
N PRO A 100 9.17 5.23 -20.10
CA PRO A 100 9.63 4.97 -21.46
C PRO A 100 9.73 3.48 -21.79
N LEU A 101 9.60 2.58 -20.82
CA LEU A 101 9.67 1.15 -21.02
C LEU A 101 8.42 0.59 -21.75
N PRO A 102 8.56 -0.55 -22.45
CA PRO A 102 7.40 -1.25 -23.00
C PRO A 102 6.38 -1.58 -21.91
N PRO A 103 5.08 -1.25 -22.11
CA PRO A 103 4.08 -1.30 -21.03
C PRO A 103 4.00 -2.66 -20.30
N LEU A 104 4.04 -3.78 -21.03
CA LEU A 104 3.99 -5.12 -20.43
C LEU A 104 5.26 -5.46 -19.63
N ALA A 105 6.43 -4.98 -20.07
CA ALA A 105 7.67 -5.19 -19.34
C ALA A 105 7.66 -4.42 -18.02
N GLU A 106 7.12 -3.21 -18.02
CA GLU A 106 6.97 -2.40 -16.81
C GLU A 106 5.95 -2.99 -15.83
N LEU A 107 4.82 -3.51 -16.32
CA LEU A 107 3.86 -4.27 -15.49
C LEU A 107 4.54 -5.48 -14.82
N LYS A 108 5.32 -6.26 -15.59
CA LYS A 108 6.06 -7.40 -15.02
C LYS A 108 7.05 -6.93 -13.96
N ARG A 109 7.86 -5.91 -14.25
CA ARG A 109 8.86 -5.36 -13.32
C ARG A 109 8.22 -4.92 -12.00
N THR A 110 7.17 -4.12 -12.07
CA THR A 110 6.47 -3.60 -10.86
C THR A 110 5.86 -4.74 -10.03
N ALA A 111 5.27 -5.75 -10.67
CA ALA A 111 4.76 -6.92 -9.95
C ALA A 111 5.89 -7.72 -9.28
N MET A 112 7.00 -7.95 -9.99
CA MET A 112 8.14 -8.70 -9.44
C MET A 112 8.79 -7.96 -8.27
N ASP A 113 8.90 -6.63 -8.33
CA ASP A 113 9.39 -5.80 -7.22
C ASP A 113 8.48 -5.97 -5.98
N ALA A 114 7.16 -5.98 -6.18
CA ALA A 114 6.19 -6.18 -5.10
C ALA A 114 6.29 -7.59 -4.49
N LEU A 115 6.30 -8.64 -5.32
CA LEU A 115 6.41 -10.03 -4.87
C LEU A 115 7.74 -10.27 -4.13
N THR A 116 8.83 -9.71 -4.63
CA THR A 116 10.16 -9.81 -4.00
C THR A 116 10.17 -9.15 -2.62
N ARG A 117 9.58 -7.97 -2.47
CA ARG A 117 9.44 -7.32 -1.16
C ARG A 117 8.61 -8.14 -0.19
N ILE A 118 7.46 -8.66 -0.64
CA ILE A 118 6.59 -9.49 0.20
C ILE A 118 7.33 -10.76 0.66
N ALA A 119 8.10 -11.38 -0.24
CA ALA A 119 8.84 -12.60 0.06
C ALA A 119 10.01 -12.37 1.05
N HIS A 120 10.76 -11.27 0.91
CA HIS A 120 12.06 -11.10 1.58
C HIS A 120 12.08 -10.05 2.68
N ASP A 121 11.15 -9.07 2.72
CA ASP A 121 11.07 -8.11 3.81
C ASP A 121 10.11 -8.59 4.90
N PRO A 122 10.61 -8.92 6.12
CA PRO A 122 9.77 -9.43 7.21
C PRO A 122 8.66 -8.49 7.63
N ARG A 123 8.86 -7.16 7.49
CA ARG A 123 7.84 -6.16 7.83
C ARG A 123 6.72 -6.17 6.79
N THR A 124 7.07 -6.10 5.51
CA THR A 124 6.11 -6.17 4.40
C THR A 124 5.29 -7.44 4.49
N ARG A 125 5.94 -8.60 4.68
CA ARG A 125 5.26 -9.89 4.88
C ARG A 125 4.26 -9.85 6.03
N ARG A 126 4.65 -9.33 7.20
CA ARG A 126 3.77 -9.22 8.37
C ARG A 126 2.56 -8.35 8.08
N VAL A 127 2.76 -7.16 7.51
CA VAL A 127 1.69 -6.21 7.22
C VAL A 127 0.71 -6.77 6.18
N PHE A 128 1.21 -7.39 5.11
CA PHE A 128 0.37 -8.08 4.11
C PHE A 128 -0.37 -9.29 4.72
N GLY A 129 0.30 -10.06 5.58
CA GLY A 129 -0.34 -11.16 6.31
C GLY A 129 -1.48 -10.69 7.21
N ILE A 130 -1.34 -9.54 7.88
CA ILE A 130 -2.43 -8.93 8.65
C ILE A 130 -3.58 -8.57 7.70
N ALA A 131 -3.30 -7.87 6.61
CA ALA A 131 -4.31 -7.41 5.67
C ALA A 131 -5.10 -8.55 5.00
N THR A 132 -4.43 -9.68 4.71
CA THR A 132 -5.04 -10.81 3.99
C THR A 132 -5.67 -11.86 4.90
N GLN A 133 -5.14 -12.06 6.13
CA GLN A 133 -5.50 -13.17 6.99
C GLN A 133 -6.10 -12.77 8.35
N LYS A 134 -6.05 -11.49 8.74
CA LYS A 134 -6.36 -11.05 10.09
C LYS A 134 -7.39 -9.91 10.16
N VAL A 135 -7.96 -9.49 9.03
CA VAL A 135 -8.98 -8.45 8.95
C VAL A 135 -10.34 -9.08 8.69
N GLU A 136 -11.31 -8.72 9.54
CA GLU A 136 -12.73 -8.95 9.30
C GLU A 136 -13.39 -7.58 9.07
N TYR A 137 -14.16 -7.41 7.99
CA TYR A 137 -14.83 -6.14 7.68
C TYR A 137 -16.13 -6.01 8.48
N VAL A 138 -15.98 -5.78 9.79
CA VAL A 138 -17.06 -5.44 10.71
C VAL A 138 -17.23 -3.91 10.80
N ASP A 139 -18.31 -3.45 11.45
CA ASP A 139 -18.72 -2.03 11.44
C ASP A 139 -17.60 -1.03 11.78
N ASP A 140 -16.78 -1.34 12.79
CA ASP A 140 -15.64 -0.46 13.18
C ASP A 140 -14.48 -0.49 12.17
N LEU A 141 -14.53 -1.34 11.15
CA LEU A 141 -13.49 -1.49 10.12
C LEU A 141 -13.99 -1.19 8.70
N MET A 142 -15.17 -0.55 8.56
CA MET A 142 -15.68 -0.15 7.25
C MET A 142 -14.73 0.81 6.53
N GLY A 143 -14.08 1.73 7.22
CA GLY A 143 -13.04 2.61 6.64
C GLY A 143 -11.80 1.86 6.13
N VAL A 144 -11.51 0.65 6.64
CA VAL A 144 -10.48 -0.23 6.09
C VAL A 144 -10.94 -0.80 4.75
N ARG A 145 -12.20 -1.27 4.67
CA ARG A 145 -12.78 -1.79 3.43
C ARG A 145 -12.84 -0.73 2.33
N GLU A 146 -13.26 0.48 2.67
CA GLU A 146 -13.31 1.63 1.74
C GLU A 146 -11.93 1.91 1.16
N ARG A 147 -10.92 2.05 2.01
CA ARG A 147 -9.54 2.28 1.55
C ARG A 147 -9.00 1.13 0.69
N HIS A 148 -9.30 -0.12 1.03
CA HIS A 148 -8.94 -1.29 0.22
C HIS A 148 -9.56 -1.22 -1.18
N LEU A 149 -10.84 -0.86 -1.28
CA LEU A 149 -11.52 -0.70 -2.57
C LEU A 149 -10.90 0.43 -3.41
N GLU A 150 -10.56 1.58 -2.81
CA GLU A 150 -9.88 2.68 -3.48
C GLU A 150 -8.53 2.24 -4.09
N ILE A 151 -7.70 1.53 -3.29
CA ILE A 151 -6.41 1.01 -3.75
C ILE A 151 -6.61 0.04 -4.91
N HIS A 152 -7.56 -0.90 -4.79
CA HIS A 152 -7.86 -1.84 -5.86
C HIS A 152 -8.29 -1.15 -7.15
N GLN A 153 -9.18 -0.16 -7.08
CA GLN A 153 -9.63 0.62 -8.23
C GLN A 153 -8.48 1.39 -8.88
N THR A 154 -7.63 2.02 -8.08
CA THR A 154 -6.46 2.76 -8.58
C THR A 154 -5.48 1.83 -9.30
N CYS A 155 -5.14 0.69 -8.69
CA CYS A 155 -4.26 -0.29 -9.32
C CYS A 155 -4.86 -0.85 -10.62
N GLN A 156 -6.16 -1.19 -10.64
CA GLN A 156 -6.83 -1.64 -11.86
C GLN A 156 -6.76 -0.59 -12.97
N GLN A 157 -6.98 0.68 -12.63
CA GLN A 157 -6.91 1.76 -13.60
C GLN A 157 -5.49 1.90 -14.19
N CYS A 158 -4.46 1.82 -13.36
CA CYS A 158 -3.06 1.87 -13.83
C CYS A 158 -2.74 0.71 -14.78
N VAL A 159 -3.14 -0.52 -14.42
CA VAL A 159 -2.94 -1.70 -15.27
C VAL A 159 -3.72 -1.57 -16.58
N ARG A 160 -4.98 -1.13 -16.52
CA ARG A 160 -5.81 -0.89 -17.72
C ARG A 160 -5.14 0.09 -18.67
N THR A 161 -4.67 1.24 -18.16
CA THR A 161 -3.96 2.23 -18.98
C THR A 161 -2.70 1.66 -19.63
N ALA A 162 -1.93 0.85 -18.90
CA ALA A 162 -0.74 0.18 -19.46
C ALA A 162 -1.13 -0.84 -20.56
N VAL A 163 -2.24 -1.56 -20.40
CA VAL A 163 -2.75 -2.48 -21.41
C VAL A 163 -3.25 -1.73 -22.66
N GLU A 164 -4.00 -0.64 -22.50
CA GLU A 164 -4.44 0.23 -23.60
C GLU A 164 -3.25 0.76 -24.43
N ARG A 165 -2.17 1.17 -23.74
CA ARG A 165 -0.92 1.56 -24.41
C ARG A 165 -0.28 0.38 -25.15
N ALA A 166 -0.28 -0.81 -24.56
CA ALA A 166 0.25 -2.01 -25.21
C ALA A 166 -0.56 -2.40 -26.46
N GLN A 167 -1.88 -2.22 -26.43
CA GLN A 167 -2.76 -2.40 -27.61
C GLN A 167 -2.46 -1.37 -28.69
N ALA A 168 -2.30 -0.09 -28.35
CA ALA A 168 -1.94 0.96 -29.30
C ALA A 168 -0.58 0.70 -29.99
N LEU A 169 0.34 0.00 -29.31
CA LEU A 169 1.63 -0.43 -29.85
C LEU A 169 1.57 -1.78 -30.59
N GLY A 170 0.43 -2.43 -30.68
CA GLY A 170 0.26 -3.75 -31.29
C GLY A 170 0.87 -4.91 -30.49
N HIS A 171 1.20 -4.71 -29.22
CA HIS A 171 1.76 -5.73 -28.35
C HIS A 171 0.69 -6.65 -27.72
N VAL A 172 -0.55 -6.19 -27.69
CA VAL A 172 -1.73 -6.91 -27.19
C VAL A 172 -2.84 -6.77 -28.22
N SER A 173 -3.62 -7.82 -28.42
CA SER A 173 -4.76 -7.80 -29.37
C SER A 173 -5.79 -6.73 -28.94
N ALA A 174 -6.19 -5.88 -29.90
CA ALA A 174 -7.22 -4.86 -29.70
C ALA A 174 -8.63 -5.42 -29.43
N HIS A 175 -8.85 -6.73 -29.68
CA HIS A 175 -10.12 -7.40 -29.38
C HIS A 175 -10.29 -7.80 -27.91
N LEU A 176 -9.21 -7.79 -27.14
CA LEU A 176 -9.26 -8.09 -25.71
C LEU A 176 -9.71 -6.85 -24.95
N ASP A 177 -10.65 -7.03 -24.03
CA ASP A 177 -11.08 -5.95 -23.14
C ASP A 177 -9.98 -5.61 -22.10
N PRO A 178 -9.43 -4.39 -22.11
CA PRO A 178 -8.40 -3.97 -21.16
C PRO A 178 -8.83 -4.08 -19.70
N GLN A 179 -10.13 -3.92 -19.42
CA GLN A 179 -10.67 -4.06 -18.07
C GLN A 179 -10.60 -5.52 -17.60
N VAL A 180 -10.96 -6.47 -18.46
CA VAL A 180 -10.88 -7.91 -18.15
C VAL A 180 -9.43 -8.33 -17.92
N ILE A 181 -8.50 -7.83 -18.75
CA ILE A 181 -7.06 -8.10 -18.57
C ILE A 181 -6.58 -7.55 -17.22
N ALA A 182 -6.93 -6.31 -16.87
CA ALA A 182 -6.54 -5.69 -15.62
C ALA A 182 -7.08 -6.45 -14.39
N MET A 183 -8.34 -6.88 -14.44
CA MET A 183 -8.95 -7.70 -13.39
C MET A 183 -8.26 -9.05 -13.24
N SER A 184 -7.98 -9.73 -14.36
CA SER A 184 -7.34 -11.05 -14.39
C SER A 184 -5.90 -10.98 -13.85
N TYR A 185 -5.14 -9.96 -14.27
CA TYR A 185 -3.80 -9.69 -13.77
C TYR A 185 -3.79 -9.51 -12.25
N GLN A 186 -4.68 -8.67 -11.72
CA GLN A 186 -4.76 -8.40 -10.31
C GLN A 186 -5.25 -9.61 -9.51
N ALA A 187 -6.23 -10.36 -10.04
CA ALA A 187 -6.73 -11.58 -9.41
C ALA A 187 -5.63 -12.65 -9.31
N MET A 188 -4.82 -12.81 -10.36
CA MET A 188 -3.69 -13.74 -10.38
C MET A 188 -2.66 -13.37 -9.28
N LEU A 189 -2.23 -12.12 -9.22
CA LEU A 189 -1.24 -11.68 -8.21
C LEU A 189 -1.79 -11.80 -6.79
N ASN A 190 -3.03 -11.36 -6.57
CA ASN A 190 -3.66 -11.48 -5.25
C ASN A 190 -3.84 -12.95 -4.85
N GLY A 191 -4.18 -13.83 -5.80
CA GLY A 191 -4.29 -15.28 -5.56
C GLY A 191 -2.95 -15.88 -5.12
N LEU A 192 -1.86 -15.57 -5.81
CA LEU A 192 -0.52 -16.03 -5.46
C LEU A 192 -0.10 -15.56 -4.06
N ILE A 193 -0.26 -14.27 -3.79
CA ILE A 193 0.08 -13.68 -2.48
C ILE A 193 -0.75 -14.33 -1.37
N ASN A 194 -2.07 -14.46 -1.56
CA ASN A 194 -2.95 -15.08 -0.55
C ASN A 194 -2.60 -16.54 -0.28
N HIS A 195 -2.34 -17.37 -1.31
CA HIS A 195 -1.93 -18.75 -1.14
C HIS A 195 -0.59 -18.85 -0.39
N TRP A 196 0.39 -18.05 -0.80
CA TRP A 196 1.70 -18.04 -0.16
C TRP A 196 1.64 -17.59 1.31
N MET A 197 0.78 -16.61 1.62
CA MET A 197 0.58 -16.17 3.01
C MET A 197 -0.04 -17.24 3.92
N LEU A 198 -0.77 -18.22 3.36
CA LEU A 198 -1.29 -19.37 4.13
C LEU A 198 -0.18 -20.37 4.50
N ASP A 199 0.72 -20.62 3.57
CA ASP A 199 1.85 -21.56 3.74
C ASP A 199 3.06 -21.06 2.92
N PRO A 200 3.95 -20.24 3.53
CA PRO A 200 5.13 -19.71 2.84
C PRO A 200 6.16 -20.75 2.40
N ASP A 201 6.08 -21.96 2.93
CA ASP A 201 7.00 -23.05 2.58
C ASP A 201 6.47 -23.91 1.41
N ALA A 202 5.19 -23.70 0.99
CA ALA A 202 4.58 -24.50 -0.06
C ALA A 202 5.21 -24.26 -1.44
N PHE A 203 5.67 -23.05 -1.73
CA PHE A 203 6.32 -22.69 -3.00
C PHE A 203 7.13 -21.39 -2.86
N ASP A 204 8.08 -21.18 -3.78
CA ASP A 204 8.80 -19.93 -3.89
C ASP A 204 7.95 -18.87 -4.59
N LEU A 205 7.54 -17.80 -3.85
CA LEU A 205 6.63 -16.76 -4.36
C LEU A 205 7.21 -16.02 -5.56
N VAL A 206 8.50 -15.74 -5.56
CA VAL A 206 9.15 -14.95 -6.62
C VAL A 206 9.23 -15.77 -7.90
N THR A 207 9.70 -17.00 -7.82
CA THR A 207 9.80 -17.91 -8.99
C THR A 207 8.42 -18.24 -9.56
N CYS A 208 7.44 -18.57 -8.71
CA CYS A 208 6.08 -18.86 -9.15
C CYS A 208 5.41 -17.64 -9.76
N GLY A 209 5.62 -16.47 -9.15
CA GLY A 209 5.12 -15.18 -9.65
C GLY A 209 5.69 -14.85 -11.03
N GLU A 210 6.99 -15.01 -11.23
CA GLU A 210 7.64 -14.75 -12.52
C GLU A 210 7.07 -15.65 -13.62
N GLN A 211 6.99 -16.95 -13.37
CA GLN A 211 6.44 -17.91 -14.34
C GLN A 211 4.97 -17.63 -14.65
N SER A 212 4.17 -17.28 -13.64
CA SER A 212 2.75 -16.92 -13.82
C SER A 212 2.58 -15.67 -14.66
N LEU A 213 3.41 -14.65 -14.43
CA LEU A 213 3.42 -13.42 -15.23
C LEU A 213 3.84 -13.71 -16.68
N ASP A 214 4.84 -14.55 -16.91
CA ASP A 214 5.28 -14.92 -18.27
C ASP A 214 4.19 -15.68 -19.02
N LEU A 215 3.52 -16.62 -18.37
CA LEU A 215 2.37 -17.33 -18.95
C LEU A 215 1.22 -16.37 -19.29
N PHE A 216 0.86 -15.50 -18.36
CA PHE A 216 -0.21 -14.53 -18.55
C PHE A 216 0.09 -13.58 -19.71
N MET A 217 1.27 -12.95 -19.71
CA MET A 217 1.68 -12.00 -20.75
C MET A 217 1.95 -12.69 -22.09
N GLY A 218 2.44 -13.92 -22.09
CA GLY A 218 2.58 -14.75 -23.29
C GLY A 218 1.24 -15.03 -23.95
N GLY A 219 0.22 -15.31 -23.15
CA GLY A 219 -1.16 -15.50 -23.63
C GLY A 219 -1.75 -14.25 -24.30
N LEU A 220 -1.48 -13.05 -23.76
CA LEU A 220 -1.97 -11.78 -24.34
C LEU A 220 -1.44 -11.51 -25.76
N LYS A 221 -0.26 -12.03 -26.08
CA LYS A 221 0.37 -11.87 -27.41
C LYS A 221 -0.13 -12.88 -28.45
N GLN A 222 -0.60 -14.06 -28.00
CA GLN A 222 -0.89 -15.21 -28.87
C GLN A 222 -2.38 -15.41 -29.15
N LEU A 223 -3.29 -14.72 -28.45
CA LEU A 223 -4.72 -14.89 -28.70
C LEU A 223 -5.06 -14.43 -30.12
N PRO A 224 -5.52 -15.35 -31.02
CA PRO A 224 -5.85 -15.01 -32.39
C PRO A 224 -7.01 -14.02 -32.45
N VAL A 225 -6.96 -13.16 -33.44
CA VAL A 225 -8.12 -12.34 -33.86
C VAL A 225 -9.27 -13.32 -34.17
N ALA A 226 -10.35 -13.25 -33.36
CA ALA A 226 -11.55 -14.02 -33.72
C ALA A 226 -11.96 -13.64 -35.15
N PRO A 227 -12.25 -14.61 -36.06
CA PRO A 227 -12.76 -14.26 -37.36
C PRO A 227 -14.03 -13.45 -37.19
N ALA A 228 -14.14 -12.35 -37.94
CA ALA A 228 -15.35 -11.55 -37.98
C ALA A 228 -16.53 -12.50 -38.28
N THR A 229 -17.46 -12.63 -37.35
CA THR A 229 -18.75 -13.29 -37.62
C THR A 229 -19.53 -12.33 -38.48
N ASP A 230 -19.67 -12.67 -39.80
CA ASP A 230 -20.58 -12.03 -40.74
C ASP A 230 -22.04 -12.14 -40.27
#